data_90ea00c15fb97936cafaff0de71b49ef
#
_entry.id   90ea00c15fb97936cafaff0de71b49ef
#
_cell.length_a   1.000
_cell.length_b   1.000
_cell.length_c   1.000
_cell.angle_alpha   90.00
_cell.angle_beta   90.00
_cell.angle_gamma   90.00
#
_symmetry.space_group_name_H-M   'P 1'
#
loop_
_entity.id
_entity.type
_entity.pdbx_description
1 polymer ?
#
loop_
_entity_poly.entity_id
_entity_poly.type
_entity_poly.pdbx_seq_one_letter_code
_entity_poly.pdbx_strand_id
1 'polypeptide(L)'
;VYGFDTGPANILMDAWCERYTGQPYDENGNWAAYGQPIRSLLDRLQAHEYFSKEPPKSTGREDFNLEWLDEQIADWRNDLEYDELEDSPENVQATLMKLTTRAIKKAIYRSDMDTGEVYVCGGGAYNSHLLEQLRWRLRKHNWSVQTTSALGLAPTWVEATAFAWLAMRFIQQLSGNLPTVTGAQGNRILGTITAV
;
A
#
# COMPACT_ATOMS: atom_id res chain seq x y z
N VAL A 1 -6.67 -11.73 14.61
CA VAL A 1 -5.60 -11.07 13.81
C VAL A 1 -5.92 -11.29 12.34
N TYR A 2 -5.86 -10.24 11.56
CA TYR A 2 -6.02 -10.25 10.11
C TYR A 2 -4.74 -9.75 9.46
N GLY A 3 -4.42 -10.26 8.26
CA GLY A 3 -3.32 -9.78 7.44
C GLY A 3 -3.64 -10.03 5.98
N PHE A 4 -3.51 -8.99 5.15
CA PHE A 4 -3.74 -9.06 3.70
C PHE A 4 -3.22 -7.80 3.02
N ASP A 5 -2.97 -7.88 1.71
CA ASP A 5 -2.57 -6.72 0.93
C ASP A 5 -3.80 -5.87 0.58
N THR A 6 -3.70 -4.56 0.76
CA THR A 6 -4.80 -3.63 0.50
C THR A 6 -4.86 -3.17 -0.96
N GLY A 7 -3.74 -3.28 -1.68
CA GLY A 7 -3.56 -2.85 -3.07
C GLY A 7 -2.10 -2.55 -3.39
N PRO A 8 -1.80 -1.75 -4.42
CA PRO A 8 -0.45 -1.53 -4.94
C PRO A 8 0.53 -0.81 -3.99
N ALA A 9 0.05 -0.22 -2.89
CA ALA A 9 0.87 0.60 -2.00
C ALA A 9 1.72 1.63 -2.78
N ASN A 10 3.06 1.62 -2.63
CA ASN A 10 3.95 2.55 -3.30
C ASN A 10 4.33 2.12 -4.73
N ILE A 11 4.10 0.87 -5.14
CA ILE A 11 4.64 0.30 -6.38
C ILE A 11 4.34 1.17 -7.60
N LEU A 12 3.09 1.56 -7.78
CA LEU A 12 2.69 2.39 -8.92
C LEU A 12 3.18 3.83 -8.79
N MET A 13 3.15 4.39 -7.58
CA MET A 13 3.63 5.76 -7.33
C MET A 13 5.12 5.89 -7.59
N ASP A 14 5.93 4.94 -7.14
CA ASP A 14 7.37 4.95 -7.32
C ASP A 14 7.73 4.75 -8.79
N ALA A 15 7.12 3.77 -9.46
CA ALA A 15 7.35 3.52 -10.88
C ALA A 15 6.91 4.68 -11.79
N TRP A 16 5.81 5.36 -11.45
CA TRP A 16 5.33 6.55 -12.17
C TRP A 16 6.27 7.75 -11.94
N CYS A 17 6.70 7.96 -10.70
CA CYS A 17 7.67 8.99 -10.36
C CYS A 17 9.00 8.79 -11.11
N GLU A 18 9.55 7.57 -11.12
CA GLU A 18 10.78 7.25 -11.83
C GLU A 18 10.66 7.54 -13.33
N ARG A 19 9.56 7.14 -13.96
CA ARG A 19 9.29 7.37 -15.38
C ARG A 19 9.32 8.85 -15.78
N TYR A 20 8.70 9.72 -14.98
CA TYR A 20 8.49 11.12 -15.35
C TYR A 20 9.48 12.10 -14.75
N THR A 21 10.12 11.75 -13.64
CA THR A 21 11.07 12.64 -12.94
C THR A 21 12.49 12.10 -12.92
N GLY A 22 12.70 10.81 -13.23
CA GLY A 22 13.97 10.13 -13.07
C GLY A 22 14.35 9.83 -11.61
N GLN A 23 13.48 10.16 -10.64
CA GLN A 23 13.70 9.87 -9.22
C GLN A 23 13.03 8.54 -8.85
N PRO A 24 13.67 7.69 -8.04
CA PRO A 24 13.15 6.35 -7.73
C PRO A 24 11.85 6.38 -6.90
N TYR A 25 11.51 7.48 -6.29
CA TYR A 25 10.27 7.72 -5.54
C TYR A 25 10.00 9.21 -5.36
N ASP A 26 8.76 9.55 -5.04
CA ASP A 26 8.30 10.91 -4.75
C ASP A 26 8.66 11.28 -3.30
N GLU A 27 9.76 12.02 -3.13
CA GLU A 27 10.27 12.40 -1.81
C GLU A 27 9.24 13.23 -1.04
N ASN A 28 8.87 12.75 0.15
CA ASN A 28 7.82 13.32 1.01
C ASN A 28 6.43 13.40 0.36
N GLY A 29 6.23 12.90 -0.85
CA GLY A 29 5.00 13.05 -1.63
C GLY A 29 4.80 14.45 -2.19
N ASN A 30 5.90 15.20 -2.34
CA ASN A 30 5.87 16.60 -2.78
C ASN A 30 5.30 16.73 -4.19
N TRP A 31 5.68 15.83 -5.10
CA TRP A 31 5.20 15.87 -6.47
C TRP A 31 3.69 15.56 -6.56
N ALA A 32 3.21 14.54 -5.85
CA ALA A 32 1.79 14.25 -5.73
C ALA A 32 0.99 15.41 -5.11
N ALA A 33 1.61 16.18 -4.21
CA ALA A 33 0.96 17.32 -3.56
C ALA A 33 0.69 18.49 -4.51
N TYR A 34 1.43 18.61 -5.62
CA TYR A 34 1.16 19.60 -6.67
C TYR A 34 0.00 19.19 -7.57
N GLY A 35 -0.27 17.89 -7.70
CA GLY A 35 -1.31 17.36 -8.57
C GLY A 35 -2.70 17.41 -7.94
N GLN A 36 -3.71 17.38 -8.81
CA GLN A 36 -5.11 17.22 -8.44
C GLN A 36 -5.57 15.81 -8.81
N PRO A 37 -6.08 15.01 -7.87
CA PRO A 37 -6.51 13.65 -8.20
C PRO A 37 -7.67 13.63 -9.19
N ILE A 38 -7.49 12.98 -10.31
CA ILE A 38 -8.46 12.82 -11.40
C ILE A 38 -9.54 11.83 -10.96
N ARG A 39 -10.79 12.29 -10.87
CA ARG A 39 -11.87 11.49 -10.31
C ARG A 39 -12.23 10.30 -11.19
N SER A 40 -12.43 10.53 -12.48
CA SER A 40 -12.82 9.49 -13.46
C SER A 40 -11.74 8.40 -13.57
N LEU A 41 -10.45 8.78 -13.65
CA LEU A 41 -9.36 7.82 -13.61
C LEU A 41 -9.32 7.03 -12.29
N LEU A 42 -9.50 7.70 -11.16
CA LEU A 42 -9.50 7.03 -9.85
C LEU A 42 -10.64 6.00 -9.75
N ASP A 43 -11.82 6.34 -10.21
CA ASP A 43 -12.98 5.45 -10.17
C ASP A 43 -12.74 4.22 -11.08
N ARG A 44 -12.10 4.39 -12.25
CA ARG A 44 -11.64 3.32 -13.14
C ARG A 44 -10.60 2.42 -12.45
N LEU A 45 -9.54 2.98 -11.88
CA LEU A 45 -8.51 2.21 -11.17
C LEU A 45 -9.09 1.41 -10.00
N GLN A 46 -10.06 1.97 -9.27
CA GLN A 46 -10.74 1.30 -8.16
C GLN A 46 -11.70 0.18 -8.60
N ALA A 47 -12.10 0.15 -9.87
CA ALA A 47 -12.93 -0.92 -10.44
C ALA A 47 -12.17 -2.24 -10.64
N HIS A 48 -10.83 -2.24 -10.53
CA HIS A 48 -10.04 -3.47 -10.60
C HIS A 48 -10.57 -4.51 -9.58
N GLU A 49 -10.76 -5.74 -10.04
CA GLU A 49 -11.42 -6.82 -9.26
C GLU A 49 -10.76 -7.08 -7.90
N TYR A 50 -9.43 -6.84 -7.79
CA TYR A 50 -8.69 -7.02 -6.54
C TYR A 50 -9.29 -6.25 -5.36
N PHE A 51 -9.77 -5.02 -5.60
CA PHE A 51 -10.31 -4.18 -4.53
C PHE A 51 -11.66 -4.67 -3.99
N SER A 52 -12.33 -5.58 -4.69
CA SER A 52 -13.57 -6.23 -4.25
C SER A 52 -13.35 -7.58 -3.56
N LYS A 53 -12.20 -8.23 -3.77
CA LYS A 53 -11.88 -9.54 -3.15
C LYS A 53 -11.90 -9.44 -1.63
N GLU A 54 -12.43 -10.48 -0.99
CA GLU A 54 -12.40 -10.62 0.48
C GLU A 54 -11.07 -11.28 0.93
N PRO A 55 -10.55 -10.93 2.13
CA PRO A 55 -9.42 -11.64 2.72
C PRO A 55 -9.74 -13.12 3.01
N PRO A 56 -8.74 -14.02 2.95
CA PRO A 56 -7.32 -13.73 2.73
C PRO A 56 -7.03 -13.42 1.26
N LYS A 57 -6.25 -12.38 0.99
CA LYS A 57 -5.85 -11.99 -0.37
C LYS A 57 -4.45 -11.40 -0.38
N SER A 58 -3.72 -11.60 -1.47
CA SER A 58 -2.41 -11.03 -1.71
C SER A 58 -2.32 -10.51 -3.14
N THR A 59 -1.46 -9.53 -3.38
CA THR A 59 -1.21 -8.93 -4.68
C THR A 59 0.23 -8.44 -4.76
N GLY A 60 0.72 -8.25 -5.98
CA GLY A 60 2.08 -7.80 -6.23
C GLY A 60 2.21 -7.09 -7.57
N ARG A 61 3.42 -7.11 -8.11
CA ARG A 61 3.73 -6.49 -9.39
C ARG A 61 3.11 -7.21 -10.58
N GLU A 62 2.65 -8.43 -10.40
CA GLU A 62 1.89 -9.20 -11.38
C GLU A 62 0.52 -8.58 -11.67
N ASP A 63 -0.15 -8.02 -10.66
CA ASP A 63 -1.45 -7.37 -10.79
C ASP A 63 -1.32 -5.86 -11.04
N PHE A 64 -0.36 -5.20 -10.36
CA PHE A 64 -0.20 -3.75 -10.38
C PHE A 64 1.20 -3.36 -10.85
N ASN A 65 1.32 -2.99 -12.11
CA ASN A 65 2.53 -2.55 -12.77
C ASN A 65 2.25 -1.39 -13.73
N LEU A 66 3.31 -0.87 -14.37
CA LEU A 66 3.16 0.25 -15.31
C LEU A 66 2.39 -0.13 -16.57
N GLU A 67 2.47 -1.37 -17.04
CA GLU A 67 1.75 -1.84 -18.21
C GLU A 67 0.23 -1.79 -17.97
N TRP A 68 -0.22 -2.36 -16.85
CA TRP A 68 -1.61 -2.23 -16.42
C TRP A 68 -2.04 -0.77 -16.25
N LEU A 69 -1.21 0.08 -15.64
CA LEU A 69 -1.54 1.50 -15.45
C LEU A 69 -1.67 2.24 -16.78
N ASP A 70 -0.78 1.96 -17.74
CA ASP A 70 -0.81 2.55 -19.06
C ASP A 70 -2.10 2.17 -19.83
N GLU A 71 -2.53 0.91 -19.72
CA GLU A 71 -3.81 0.45 -20.27
C GLU A 71 -4.99 1.22 -19.65
N GLN A 72 -5.00 1.37 -18.32
CA GLN A 72 -6.07 2.10 -17.64
C GLN A 72 -6.10 3.59 -18.03
N ILE A 73 -4.94 4.22 -18.20
CA ILE A 73 -4.83 5.62 -18.65
C ILE A 73 -5.24 5.74 -20.11
N ALA A 74 -4.83 4.81 -20.98
CA ALA A 74 -5.24 4.82 -22.39
C ALA A 74 -6.76 4.67 -22.53
N ASP A 75 -7.35 3.78 -21.78
CA ASP A 75 -8.80 3.60 -21.74
C ASP A 75 -9.52 4.83 -21.20
N TRP A 76 -8.99 5.44 -20.13
CA TRP A 76 -9.56 6.68 -19.56
C TRP A 76 -9.52 7.83 -20.58
N ARG A 77 -8.45 7.96 -21.36
CA ARG A 77 -8.34 8.98 -22.43
C ARG A 77 -9.36 8.81 -23.55
N ASN A 78 -9.92 7.62 -23.70
CA ASN A 78 -10.98 7.32 -24.67
C ASN A 78 -12.40 7.45 -24.07
N ASP A 79 -12.53 7.77 -22.79
CA ASP A 79 -13.81 7.92 -22.12
C ASP A 79 -14.47 9.27 -22.42
N LEU A 80 -15.80 9.30 -22.30
CA LEU A 80 -16.59 10.54 -22.45
C LEU A 80 -16.32 11.55 -21.31
N GLU A 81 -15.81 11.09 -20.17
CA GLU A 81 -15.47 11.91 -19.01
C GLU A 81 -14.01 12.39 -19.02
N TYR A 82 -13.28 12.15 -20.12
CA TYR A 82 -11.90 12.61 -20.25
C TYR A 82 -11.85 14.14 -20.38
N ASP A 83 -10.99 14.74 -19.58
CA ASP A 83 -10.62 16.16 -19.64
C ASP A 83 -9.11 16.30 -19.85
N GLU A 84 -8.71 16.82 -21.00
CA GLU A 84 -7.30 17.03 -21.35
C GLU A 84 -6.58 17.96 -20.36
N LEU A 85 -7.29 18.87 -19.71
CA LEU A 85 -6.73 19.77 -18.69
C LEU A 85 -6.34 19.03 -17.40
N GLU A 86 -6.94 17.87 -17.14
CA GLU A 86 -6.60 17.03 -16.00
C GLU A 86 -5.44 16.06 -16.32
N ASP A 87 -5.13 15.81 -17.60
CA ASP A 87 -4.14 14.82 -18.06
C ASP A 87 -2.70 15.34 -17.89
N SER A 88 -2.23 15.33 -16.66
CA SER A 88 -0.83 15.63 -16.34
C SER A 88 -0.21 14.55 -15.47
N PRO A 89 1.12 14.32 -15.58
CA PRO A 89 1.80 13.30 -14.78
C PRO A 89 1.64 13.48 -13.27
N GLU A 90 1.65 14.71 -12.77
CA GLU A 90 1.44 15.03 -11.37
C GLU A 90 0.01 14.74 -10.90
N ASN A 91 -0.99 14.93 -11.74
CA ASN A 91 -2.37 14.59 -11.45
C ASN A 91 -2.57 13.06 -11.38
N VAL A 92 -1.90 12.32 -12.26
CA VAL A 92 -1.85 10.85 -12.18
C VAL A 92 -1.17 10.42 -10.88
N GLN A 93 -0.02 11.01 -10.50
CA GLN A 93 0.67 10.72 -9.24
C GLN A 93 -0.24 10.97 -8.03
N ALA A 94 -0.93 12.10 -7.99
CA ALA A 94 -1.92 12.42 -6.95
C ALA A 94 -3.09 11.42 -6.93
N THR A 95 -3.50 10.92 -8.10
CA THR A 95 -4.54 9.90 -8.24
C THR A 95 -4.10 8.56 -7.66
N LEU A 96 -2.86 8.13 -7.92
CA LEU A 96 -2.27 6.91 -7.38
C LEU A 96 -2.13 6.97 -5.85
N MET A 97 -1.71 8.11 -5.30
CA MET A 97 -1.68 8.34 -3.86
C MET A 97 -3.09 8.25 -3.24
N LYS A 98 -4.07 8.82 -3.92
CA LYS A 98 -5.47 8.76 -3.47
C LYS A 98 -6.03 7.34 -3.54
N LEU A 99 -5.67 6.55 -4.55
CA LEU A 99 -6.00 5.13 -4.68
C LEU A 99 -5.47 4.34 -3.46
N THR A 100 -4.17 4.48 -3.17
CA THR A 100 -3.50 3.82 -2.04
C THR A 100 -4.16 4.18 -0.70
N THR A 101 -4.35 5.47 -0.44
CA THR A 101 -4.95 5.91 0.84
C THR A 101 -6.42 5.52 0.99
N ARG A 102 -7.18 5.41 -0.11
CA ARG A 102 -8.55 4.90 -0.10
C ARG A 102 -8.60 3.39 0.16
N ALA A 103 -7.69 2.62 -0.45
CA ALA A 103 -7.59 1.19 -0.25
C ALA A 103 -7.28 0.85 1.22
N ILE A 104 -6.30 1.53 1.81
CA ILE A 104 -5.96 1.39 3.24
C ILE A 104 -7.15 1.76 4.13
N LYS A 105 -7.80 2.92 3.89
CA LYS A 105 -8.99 3.31 4.63
C LYS A 105 -10.09 2.25 4.56
N LYS A 106 -10.39 1.73 3.35
CA LYS A 106 -11.42 0.69 3.15
C LYS A 106 -11.09 -0.57 3.95
N ALA A 107 -9.81 -0.98 3.98
CA ALA A 107 -9.35 -2.13 4.76
C ALA A 107 -9.54 -1.93 6.27
N ILE A 108 -9.17 -0.76 6.79
CA ILE A 108 -9.34 -0.42 8.21
C ILE A 108 -10.83 -0.41 8.60
N TYR A 109 -11.70 0.17 7.77
CA TYR A 109 -13.14 0.27 8.06
C TYR A 109 -13.90 -1.06 7.89
N ARG A 110 -13.27 -2.07 7.29
CA ARG A 110 -13.79 -3.45 7.29
C ARG A 110 -13.51 -4.19 8.60
N SER A 111 -12.59 -3.69 9.42
CA SER A 111 -12.45 -4.19 10.79
C SER A 111 -13.67 -3.73 11.61
N ASP A 112 -14.18 -4.59 12.47
CA ASP A 112 -15.29 -4.28 13.36
C ASP A 112 -14.90 -3.33 14.52
N MET A 113 -13.88 -2.46 14.29
CA MET A 113 -13.36 -1.54 15.27
C MET A 113 -13.76 -0.10 14.92
N ASP A 114 -14.36 0.60 15.85
CA ASP A 114 -14.77 2.01 15.68
C ASP A 114 -13.60 2.98 15.82
N THR A 115 -12.58 2.62 16.58
CA THR A 115 -11.39 3.44 16.84
C THR A 115 -10.13 2.58 16.89
N GLY A 116 -8.96 3.19 16.70
CA GLY A 116 -7.68 2.47 16.82
C GLY A 116 -6.48 3.31 16.47
N GLU A 117 -5.35 2.64 16.39
CA GLU A 117 -4.07 3.22 16.05
C GLU A 117 -3.49 2.54 14.81
N VAL A 118 -3.02 3.34 13.86
CA VAL A 118 -2.35 2.86 12.64
C VAL A 118 -0.87 3.21 12.74
N TYR A 119 -0.03 2.20 12.69
CA TYR A 119 1.42 2.36 12.67
C TYR A 119 1.95 2.00 11.28
N VAL A 120 2.47 3.01 10.57
CA VAL A 120 3.00 2.85 9.23
C VAL A 120 4.50 2.50 9.29
N CYS A 121 4.90 1.48 8.53
CA CYS A 121 6.29 1.07 8.37
C CYS A 121 6.71 1.01 6.90
N GLY A 122 7.98 0.70 6.64
CA GLY A 122 8.57 0.68 5.30
C GLY A 122 8.78 2.08 4.72
N GLY A 123 9.10 2.16 3.43
CA GLY A 123 9.41 3.41 2.74
C GLY A 123 8.28 4.45 2.77
N GLY A 124 7.03 4.00 2.69
CA GLY A 124 5.86 4.88 2.75
C GLY A 124 5.71 5.68 4.04
N ALA A 125 6.36 5.24 5.13
CA ALA A 125 6.37 5.95 6.41
C ALA A 125 7.16 7.28 6.36
N TYR A 126 8.00 7.46 5.35
CA TYR A 126 8.75 8.70 5.12
C TYR A 126 8.05 9.65 4.13
N ASN A 127 6.95 9.23 3.54
CA ASN A 127 6.14 10.09 2.70
C ASN A 127 5.16 10.88 3.58
N SER A 128 5.54 12.11 3.94
CA SER A 128 4.77 12.96 4.85
C SER A 128 3.37 13.28 4.31
N HIS A 129 3.25 13.51 2.99
CA HIS A 129 1.97 13.79 2.36
C HIS A 129 1.03 12.57 2.40
N LEU A 130 1.55 11.36 2.18
CA LEU A 130 0.79 10.12 2.36
C LEU A 130 0.24 9.99 3.78
N LEU A 131 1.08 10.24 4.79
CA LEU A 131 0.67 10.19 6.20
C LEU A 131 -0.40 11.22 6.53
N GLU A 132 -0.28 12.44 6.00
CA GLU A 132 -1.29 13.50 6.17
C GLU A 132 -2.62 13.12 5.53
N GLN A 133 -2.59 12.57 4.31
CA GLN A 133 -3.78 12.07 3.64
C GLN A 133 -4.46 10.94 4.43
N LEU A 134 -3.69 10.02 5.01
CA LEU A 134 -4.22 8.96 5.87
C LEU A 134 -4.85 9.53 7.14
N ARG A 135 -4.16 10.45 7.85
CA ARG A 135 -4.69 11.14 9.05
C ARG A 135 -6.01 11.84 8.73
N TRP A 136 -6.03 12.58 7.63
CA TRP A 136 -7.25 13.30 7.21
C TRP A 136 -8.42 12.35 6.93
N ARG A 137 -8.16 11.20 6.27
CA ARG A 137 -9.20 10.23 5.92
C ARG A 137 -9.74 9.47 7.11
N LEU A 138 -8.92 9.23 8.11
CA LEU A 138 -9.24 8.39 9.27
C LEU A 138 -9.77 9.20 10.48
N ARG A 139 -9.64 10.53 10.43
CA ARG A 139 -10.02 11.41 11.56
C ARG A 139 -11.47 11.30 12.05
N LYS A 140 -12.40 10.95 11.14
CA LYS A 140 -13.84 10.91 11.49
C LYS A 140 -14.20 9.79 12.47
N HIS A 141 -13.36 8.77 12.58
CA HIS A 141 -13.57 7.61 13.44
C HIS A 141 -12.51 7.53 14.56
N ASN A 142 -11.90 8.65 14.91
CA ASN A 142 -10.91 8.76 15.99
C ASN A 142 -9.73 7.76 15.85
N TRP A 143 -9.32 7.46 14.60
CA TRP A 143 -8.11 6.69 14.35
C TRP A 143 -6.90 7.61 14.34
N SER A 144 -5.87 7.24 15.12
CA SER A 144 -4.56 7.90 15.05
C SER A 144 -3.68 7.25 13.98
N VAL A 145 -2.81 8.04 13.32
CA VAL A 145 -1.84 7.53 12.35
C VAL A 145 -0.46 8.04 12.72
N GLN A 146 0.43 7.10 13.01
CA GLN A 146 1.82 7.33 13.38
C GLN A 146 2.74 6.41 12.57
N THR A 147 4.04 6.58 12.69
CA THR A 147 5.02 5.60 12.20
C THR A 147 5.41 4.66 13.33
N THR A 148 5.99 3.51 13.00
CA THR A 148 6.51 2.56 14.00
C THR A 148 7.61 3.14 14.87
N SER A 149 8.20 4.30 14.51
CA SER A 149 9.12 5.04 15.38
C SER A 149 8.49 5.42 16.73
N ALA A 150 7.17 5.65 16.77
CA ALA A 150 6.44 5.91 18.02
C ALA A 150 6.44 4.71 18.98
N LEU A 151 6.68 3.51 18.45
CA LEU A 151 6.84 2.26 19.21
C LEU A 151 8.33 1.91 19.49
N GLY A 152 9.26 2.80 19.16
CA GLY A 152 10.68 2.59 19.33
C GLY A 152 11.36 1.76 18.21
N LEU A 153 10.66 1.46 17.11
CA LEU A 153 11.21 0.73 15.98
C LEU A 153 11.16 1.58 14.71
N ALA A 154 12.32 1.90 14.15
CA ALA A 154 12.39 2.66 12.90
C ALA A 154 11.64 1.94 11.77
N PRO A 155 10.88 2.66 10.92
CA PRO A 155 10.03 2.06 9.89
C PRO A 155 10.74 1.09 8.94
N THR A 156 11.98 1.38 8.57
CA THR A 156 12.80 0.53 7.69
C THR A 156 13.38 -0.71 8.37
N TRP A 157 13.27 -0.81 9.69
CA TRP A 157 13.78 -1.97 10.44
C TRP A 157 12.70 -3.02 10.74
N VAL A 158 11.45 -2.72 10.48
CA VAL A 158 10.33 -3.64 10.77
C VAL A 158 10.50 -4.97 10.04
N GLU A 159 10.81 -4.92 8.75
CA GLU A 159 11.00 -6.12 7.92
C GLU A 159 12.24 -6.93 8.39
N ALA A 160 13.38 -6.27 8.60
CA ALA A 160 14.58 -6.93 9.12
C ALA A 160 14.34 -7.56 10.49
N THR A 161 13.59 -6.90 11.36
CA THR A 161 13.18 -7.43 12.67
C THR A 161 12.27 -8.65 12.53
N ALA A 162 11.32 -8.61 11.59
CA ALA A 162 10.44 -9.74 11.33
C ALA A 162 11.22 -10.97 10.83
N PHE A 163 12.18 -10.78 9.91
CA PHE A 163 13.03 -11.88 9.44
C PHE A 163 13.95 -12.41 10.54
N ALA A 164 14.53 -11.56 11.38
CA ALA A 164 15.31 -11.99 12.54
C ALA A 164 14.46 -12.82 13.51
N TRP A 165 13.20 -12.40 13.75
CA TRP A 165 12.26 -13.16 14.56
C TRP A 165 11.91 -14.52 13.91
N LEU A 166 11.69 -14.58 12.61
CA LEU A 166 11.44 -15.84 11.90
C LEU A 166 12.62 -16.80 11.99
N ALA A 167 13.87 -16.29 11.84
CA ALA A 167 15.08 -17.09 12.01
C ALA A 167 15.20 -17.66 13.45
N MET A 168 14.92 -16.84 14.46
CA MET A 168 14.88 -17.30 15.86
C MET A 168 13.81 -18.40 16.04
N ARG A 169 12.60 -18.21 15.50
CA ARG A 169 11.51 -19.21 15.56
C ARG A 169 11.93 -20.53 14.93
N PHE A 170 12.61 -20.47 13.77
CA PHE A 170 13.14 -21.64 13.09
C PHE A 170 14.14 -22.41 13.96
N ILE A 171 15.14 -21.71 14.52
CA ILE A 171 16.16 -22.33 15.39
C ILE A 171 15.51 -22.98 16.62
N GLN A 172 14.51 -22.36 17.20
CA GLN A 172 13.75 -22.87 18.35
C GLN A 172 12.71 -23.94 17.99
N GLN A 173 12.59 -24.34 16.72
CA GLN A 173 11.60 -25.28 16.22
C GLN A 173 10.15 -24.87 16.54
N LEU A 174 9.89 -23.56 16.50
CA LEU A 174 8.58 -22.96 16.74
C LEU A 174 7.95 -22.48 15.44
N SER A 175 6.61 -22.47 15.38
CA SER A 175 5.86 -21.99 14.22
C SER A 175 6.17 -20.52 13.91
N GLY A 176 6.43 -20.23 12.63
CA GLY A 176 6.64 -18.86 12.12
C GLY A 176 5.42 -18.27 11.43
N ASN A 177 4.36 -19.04 11.19
CA ASN A 177 3.15 -18.57 10.53
C ASN A 177 1.97 -18.42 11.49
N LEU A 178 0.98 -17.66 11.03
CA LEU A 178 -0.33 -17.54 11.65
C LEU A 178 -1.39 -18.00 10.63
N PRO A 179 -1.97 -19.21 10.79
CA PRO A 179 -2.87 -19.80 9.79
C PRO A 179 -4.06 -18.90 9.42
N THR A 180 -4.60 -18.15 10.38
CA THR A 180 -5.70 -17.19 10.16
C THR A 180 -5.34 -16.03 9.24
N VAL A 181 -4.05 -15.75 9.06
CA VAL A 181 -3.53 -14.70 8.17
C VAL A 181 -3.10 -15.29 6.83
N THR A 182 -2.40 -16.43 6.86
CA THR A 182 -1.76 -17.01 5.67
C THR A 182 -2.68 -17.94 4.88
N GLY A 183 -3.84 -18.34 5.45
CA GLY A 183 -4.70 -19.37 4.86
C GLY A 183 -4.12 -20.80 4.95
N ALA A 184 -3.01 -20.98 5.67
CA ALA A 184 -2.38 -22.30 5.81
C ALA A 184 -3.25 -23.25 6.62
N GLN A 185 -3.20 -24.55 6.30
CA GLN A 185 -3.96 -25.60 6.99
C GLN A 185 -3.51 -25.86 8.44
N GLY A 186 -2.45 -25.20 8.92
CA GLY A 186 -1.93 -25.31 10.29
C GLY A 186 -0.61 -24.59 10.48
N ASN A 187 -0.13 -24.69 11.70
CA ASN A 187 1.15 -24.11 12.09
C ASN A 187 2.32 -24.78 11.37
N ARG A 188 3.31 -23.98 10.93
CA ARG A 188 4.50 -24.44 10.21
C ARG A 188 5.74 -23.75 10.74
N ILE A 189 6.81 -24.53 10.86
CA ILE A 189 8.17 -23.99 11.01
C ILE A 189 8.58 -23.51 9.63
N LEU A 190 8.95 -22.22 9.53
CA LEU A 190 9.30 -21.59 8.27
C LEU A 190 10.82 -21.42 8.17
N GLY A 191 11.38 -21.76 7.02
CA GLY A 191 12.79 -21.62 6.71
C GLY A 191 13.50 -22.95 6.54
N THR A 192 14.73 -22.89 6.07
CA THR A 192 15.65 -24.01 5.93
C THR A 192 17.09 -23.53 6.12
N ILE A 193 17.97 -24.42 6.56
CA ILE A 193 19.41 -24.18 6.57
C ILE A 193 20.01 -24.89 5.36
N THR A 194 20.66 -24.14 4.48
CA THR A 194 21.49 -24.69 3.40
C THR A 194 22.95 -24.67 3.84
N ALA A 195 23.60 -25.81 3.80
CA ALA A 195 25.06 -25.85 3.96
C ALA A 195 25.71 -25.11 2.75
N VAL A 196 26.70 -24.28 3.05
CA VAL A 196 27.56 -23.61 2.06
C VAL A 196 28.64 -24.56 1.60
#